data_0443ce0ff76a18df7bf3b44604cf6829
#
_entry.id   0443ce0ff76a18df7bf3b44604cf6829
#
_cell.length_a   1.000
_cell.length_b   1.000
_cell.length_c   1.000
_cell.angle_alpha   90.00
_cell.angle_beta   90.00
_cell.angle_gamma   90.00
#
_symmetry.space_group_name_H-M   'P 1'
#
loop_
_entity.id
_entity.type
_entity.pdbx_description
1 polymer ?
#
loop_
_entity_poly.entity_id
_entity_poly.type
_entity_poly.pdbx_seq_one_letter_code
_entity_poly.pdbx_strand_id
1 'polypeptide(L)'
;MSDVLLSCIFLSLPQVNGLVFVRVFIDVFTRAYISLPQLYKRFELPDSPPESMGRGRDWNVDLIPKFLMANGQLVKMLLYTEVTRYLDFKVVEGSFVYKGGKIYKVPSTETEALASNLMGMFEKRRFRKFLVFVDVIDFTGHALALYRTDDYLDVPCLETINRIKLYSESLARYGKSPYLYPLYGLGELPQGFARLSAIYGGTYMLNKPVEEIVMEDGHVVGVKSEGEVARCKQLICDPSYIQDRVRKAGQVIRVICILSHPIKDTNDANSCQIIIPQNQVNRKSDIYVCMISYAHNVAAQGKYIAIVSTTVETNEPEAEIEPALELLEPIDQKFVSLSDLYEPTDDGTESQIFASSAYDATTHFETTCNDIKDIYKRMTGSDFDFENMKRKQNDVFGEDEQ
;
A
#
# COMPACT_ATOMS: atom_id res chain seq x y z
N MET A 1 -6.80 -0.44 -5.47
CA MET A 1 -6.75 0.36 -4.23
C MET A 1 -6.34 1.80 -4.49
N SER A 2 -5.29 2.08 -5.31
CA SER A 2 -4.96 3.45 -5.75
C SER A 2 -6.16 4.14 -6.38
N ASP A 3 -6.86 3.45 -7.25
CA ASP A 3 -7.98 3.99 -8.02
C ASP A 3 -9.18 4.34 -7.14
N VAL A 4 -9.41 3.60 -6.07
CA VAL A 4 -10.47 3.91 -5.09
C VAL A 4 -10.11 5.13 -4.27
N LEU A 5 -8.88 5.20 -3.76
CA LEU A 5 -8.38 6.36 -3.05
C LEU A 5 -8.44 7.60 -3.94
N LEU A 6 -8.02 7.47 -5.20
CA LEU A 6 -8.11 8.50 -6.21
C LEU A 6 -9.53 8.98 -6.42
N SER A 7 -10.43 8.10 -6.76
CA SER A 7 -11.81 8.45 -7.08
C SER A 7 -12.52 9.11 -5.91
N CYS A 8 -12.29 8.63 -4.71
CA CYS A 8 -12.95 9.17 -3.52
C CYS A 8 -12.36 10.51 -3.09
N ILE A 9 -11.06 10.74 -3.29
CA ILE A 9 -10.45 12.05 -3.09
C ILE A 9 -11.04 13.05 -4.10
N PHE A 10 -11.21 12.67 -5.36
CA PHE A 10 -11.78 13.53 -6.39
C PHE A 10 -13.24 13.87 -6.14
N LEU A 11 -14.07 12.91 -5.72
CA LEU A 11 -15.48 13.17 -5.44
C LEU A 11 -15.71 14.03 -4.19
N SER A 12 -14.77 14.05 -3.25
CA SER A 12 -14.80 14.95 -2.09
C SER A 12 -14.32 16.37 -2.40
N LEU A 13 -13.87 16.64 -3.63
CA LEU A 13 -13.46 17.99 -4.06
C LEU A 13 -14.60 18.70 -4.80
N PRO A 14 -15.10 19.84 -4.30
CA PRO A 14 -16.30 20.49 -4.84
C PRO A 14 -16.16 21.10 -6.24
N GLN A 15 -15.02 20.96 -6.91
CA GLN A 15 -14.75 21.58 -8.22
C GLN A 15 -14.75 20.61 -9.41
N VAL A 16 -15.01 19.33 -9.20
CA VAL A 16 -14.92 18.34 -10.28
C VAL A 16 -16.32 17.90 -10.69
N ASN A 17 -17.06 18.80 -11.35
CA ASN A 17 -18.36 18.49 -11.92
C ASN A 17 -18.21 17.66 -13.21
N GLY A 18 -18.83 16.49 -13.26
CA GLY A 18 -18.94 15.66 -14.46
C GLY A 18 -17.91 14.52 -14.62
N LEU A 19 -17.25 14.15 -13.53
CA LEU A 19 -16.46 12.91 -13.48
C LEU A 19 -17.38 11.72 -13.28
N VAL A 20 -17.28 10.74 -14.17
CA VAL A 20 -17.89 9.42 -13.98
C VAL A 20 -16.75 8.44 -13.70
N PHE A 21 -16.74 7.91 -12.49
CA PHE A 21 -15.79 6.87 -12.08
C PHE A 21 -16.44 5.52 -12.35
N VAL A 22 -16.00 4.85 -13.39
CA VAL A 22 -16.56 3.57 -13.77
C VAL A 22 -15.73 2.43 -13.21
N ARG A 23 -16.35 1.60 -12.41
CA ARG A 23 -15.99 0.24 -11.96
C ARG A 23 -14.57 -0.05 -11.44
N VAL A 24 -13.65 0.89 -11.52
CA VAL A 24 -12.36 0.78 -10.86
C VAL A 24 -12.54 0.41 -9.38
N PHE A 25 -13.63 0.82 -8.78
CA PHE A 25 -14.01 0.52 -7.41
C PHE A 25 -14.35 -0.94 -7.12
N ILE A 26 -14.93 -1.66 -8.07
CA ILE A 26 -15.54 -2.96 -7.80
C ILE A 26 -14.51 -4.07 -7.75
N ASP A 27 -13.58 -4.07 -8.68
CA ASP A 27 -12.51 -5.05 -8.68
C ASP A 27 -11.56 -4.82 -7.49
N VAL A 28 -11.46 -3.59 -7.00
CA VAL A 28 -10.71 -3.29 -5.79
C VAL A 28 -11.45 -3.76 -4.54
N PHE A 29 -12.76 -3.54 -4.42
CA PHE A 29 -13.54 -4.07 -3.29
C PHE A 29 -13.54 -5.60 -3.26
N THR A 30 -13.67 -6.26 -4.40
CA THR A 30 -13.67 -7.72 -4.48
C THR A 30 -12.28 -8.33 -4.45
N ARG A 31 -11.22 -7.55 -4.73
CA ARG A 31 -9.81 -8.00 -4.72
C ARG A 31 -8.99 -7.46 -3.56
N ALA A 32 -9.49 -6.45 -2.81
CA ALA A 32 -8.72 -5.86 -1.72
C ALA A 32 -8.52 -6.85 -0.56
N TYR A 33 -9.56 -7.54 -0.17
CA TYR A 33 -9.49 -8.64 0.80
C TYR A 33 -10.42 -9.78 0.40
N ILE A 34 -10.08 -10.98 0.80
CA ILE A 34 -10.89 -12.18 0.58
C ILE A 34 -10.89 -13.06 1.82
N SER A 35 -11.99 -13.80 2.02
CA SER A 35 -12.04 -14.80 3.08
C SER A 35 -11.14 -15.98 2.74
N LEU A 36 -10.75 -16.75 3.76
CA LEU A 36 -9.87 -17.91 3.54
C LEU A 36 -10.43 -18.93 2.54
N PRO A 37 -11.73 -19.31 2.55
CA PRO A 37 -12.29 -20.19 1.51
C PRO A 37 -12.22 -19.61 0.10
N GLN A 38 -12.39 -18.29 -0.04
CA GLN A 38 -12.24 -17.62 -1.33
C GLN A 38 -10.78 -17.60 -1.80
N LEU A 39 -9.82 -17.50 -0.87
CA LEU A 39 -8.40 -17.61 -1.15
C LEU A 39 -8.05 -18.97 -1.70
N TYR A 40 -8.49 -20.06 -1.04
CA TYR A 40 -8.31 -21.43 -1.52
C TYR A 40 -8.88 -21.63 -2.93
N LYS A 41 -10.11 -21.16 -3.15
CA LYS A 41 -10.74 -21.20 -4.48
C LYS A 41 -9.97 -20.42 -5.53
N ARG A 42 -9.47 -19.24 -5.18
CA ARG A 42 -8.71 -18.38 -6.12
C ARG A 42 -7.41 -19.02 -6.59
N PHE A 43 -6.75 -19.76 -5.70
CA PHE A 43 -5.51 -20.47 -5.99
C PHE A 43 -5.73 -21.94 -6.37
N GLU A 44 -6.97 -22.28 -6.70
CA GLU A 44 -7.37 -23.62 -7.21
C GLU A 44 -6.90 -24.79 -6.33
N LEU A 45 -6.85 -24.57 -5.03
CA LEU A 45 -6.52 -25.65 -4.12
C LEU A 45 -7.68 -26.65 -4.02
N PRO A 46 -7.39 -27.98 -4.04
CA PRO A 46 -8.42 -29.02 -4.14
C PRO A 46 -9.28 -29.14 -2.89
N ASP A 47 -8.75 -28.75 -1.75
CA ASP A 47 -9.38 -28.94 -0.44
C ASP A 47 -9.94 -27.65 0.12
N SER A 48 -10.98 -27.77 0.95
CA SER A 48 -11.44 -26.68 1.80
C SER A 48 -10.37 -26.40 2.88
N PRO A 49 -10.30 -25.14 3.41
CA PRO A 49 -9.41 -24.84 4.53
C PRO A 49 -9.61 -25.85 5.69
N PRO A 50 -8.51 -26.35 6.29
CA PRO A 50 -8.61 -27.25 7.46
C PRO A 50 -9.35 -26.59 8.63
N GLU A 51 -10.04 -27.37 9.46
CA GLU A 51 -10.74 -26.87 10.66
C GLU A 51 -9.81 -26.12 11.62
N SER A 52 -8.53 -26.49 11.66
CA SER A 52 -7.49 -25.83 12.46
C SER A 52 -7.25 -24.36 12.06
N MET A 53 -7.68 -23.94 10.87
CA MET A 53 -7.64 -22.57 10.40
C MET A 53 -8.79 -21.71 10.95
N GLY A 54 -9.75 -22.27 11.70
CA GLY A 54 -10.89 -21.54 12.22
C GLY A 54 -11.98 -21.30 11.17
N ARG A 55 -12.86 -20.33 11.43
CA ARG A 55 -14.02 -20.07 10.56
C ARG A 55 -13.65 -19.09 9.46
N GLY A 56 -14.16 -19.30 8.24
CA GLY A 56 -13.91 -18.43 7.10
C GLY A 56 -14.23 -16.95 7.33
N ARG A 57 -15.22 -16.64 8.18
CA ARG A 57 -15.60 -15.25 8.55
C ARG A 57 -14.61 -14.54 9.46
N ASP A 58 -13.67 -15.28 10.05
CA ASP A 58 -12.64 -14.72 10.92
C ASP A 58 -11.43 -14.21 10.10
N TRP A 59 -11.51 -14.31 8.75
CA TRP A 59 -10.43 -13.99 7.83
C TRP A 59 -10.81 -12.89 6.86
N ASN A 60 -9.94 -11.88 6.81
CA ASN A 60 -9.94 -10.78 5.84
C ASN A 60 -8.53 -10.67 5.27
N VAL A 61 -8.22 -11.48 4.26
CA VAL A 61 -6.86 -11.56 3.69
C VAL A 61 -6.69 -10.49 2.62
N ASP A 62 -5.84 -9.53 2.88
CA ASP A 62 -5.44 -8.52 1.89
C ASP A 62 -4.44 -9.15 0.91
N LEU A 63 -4.73 -9.04 -0.39
CA LEU A 63 -3.87 -9.62 -1.43
C LEU A 63 -2.60 -8.79 -1.68
N ILE A 64 -2.67 -7.50 -1.43
CA ILE A 64 -1.58 -6.54 -1.60
C ILE A 64 -1.55 -5.64 -0.36
N PRO A 65 -1.04 -6.13 0.78
CA PRO A 65 -1.01 -5.34 2.01
C PRO A 65 0.00 -4.21 1.88
N LYS A 66 -0.39 -3.04 2.36
CA LYS A 66 0.48 -1.87 2.48
C LYS A 66 0.21 -1.16 3.81
N PHE A 67 1.26 -0.80 4.51
CA PHE A 67 1.18 -0.01 5.73
C PHE A 67 1.04 1.48 5.45
N LEU A 68 0.33 2.17 6.32
CA LEU A 68 0.26 3.63 6.32
C LEU A 68 1.37 4.19 7.20
N MET A 69 2.17 5.10 6.70
CA MET A 69 3.06 5.87 7.56
C MET A 69 2.23 6.87 8.39
N ALA A 70 2.46 6.92 9.71
CA ALA A 70 1.62 7.68 10.64
C ALA A 70 1.66 9.21 10.40
N ASN A 71 2.68 9.73 9.73
CA ASN A 71 2.76 11.10 9.22
C ASN A 71 2.80 11.19 7.70
N GLY A 72 2.50 10.07 7.01
CA GLY A 72 2.60 9.93 5.56
C GLY A 72 1.50 10.64 4.79
N GLN A 73 1.64 10.60 3.48
CA GLN A 73 0.72 11.28 2.56
C GLN A 73 -0.71 10.73 2.68
N LEU A 74 -0.89 9.41 2.80
CA LEU A 74 -2.22 8.82 2.94
C LEU A 74 -2.93 9.29 4.22
N VAL A 75 -2.22 9.36 5.36
CA VAL A 75 -2.80 9.86 6.61
C VAL A 75 -3.22 11.33 6.47
N LYS A 76 -2.43 12.15 5.78
CA LYS A 76 -2.82 13.53 5.46
C LYS A 76 -4.08 13.59 4.58
N MET A 77 -4.19 12.71 3.57
CA MET A 77 -5.40 12.59 2.74
C MET A 77 -6.62 12.20 3.56
N LEU A 78 -6.50 11.20 4.43
CA LEU A 78 -7.57 10.73 5.30
C LEU A 78 -8.05 11.81 6.27
N LEU A 79 -7.12 12.59 6.83
CA LEU A 79 -7.45 13.72 7.72
C LEU A 79 -8.11 14.86 6.95
N TYR A 80 -7.61 15.19 5.77
CA TYR A 80 -8.16 16.23 4.90
C TYR A 80 -9.59 15.92 4.47
N THR A 81 -9.85 14.68 4.06
CA THR A 81 -11.17 14.21 3.61
C THR A 81 -12.11 13.84 4.76
N GLU A 82 -11.63 13.85 6.01
CA GLU A 82 -12.37 13.42 7.20
C GLU A 82 -12.89 11.96 7.16
N VAL A 83 -12.37 11.13 6.26
CA VAL A 83 -12.69 9.71 6.16
C VAL A 83 -12.29 8.93 7.41
N THR A 84 -11.35 9.47 8.18
CA THR A 84 -10.94 8.91 9.49
C THR A 84 -12.10 8.64 10.44
N ARG A 85 -13.25 9.30 10.28
CA ARG A 85 -14.46 9.07 11.08
C ARG A 85 -15.05 7.66 10.91
N TYR A 86 -14.70 6.99 9.81
CA TYR A 86 -15.24 5.68 9.43
C TYR A 86 -14.22 4.55 9.58
N LEU A 87 -13.03 4.85 10.09
CA LEU A 87 -11.89 3.95 10.07
C LEU A 87 -11.22 3.87 11.43
N ASP A 88 -10.92 2.66 11.85
CA ASP A 88 -10.11 2.39 13.03
C ASP A 88 -8.76 1.82 12.63
N PHE A 89 -7.69 2.31 13.27
CA PHE A 89 -6.32 1.91 12.96
C PHE A 89 -5.62 1.37 14.21
N LYS A 90 -4.72 0.43 13.99
CA LYS A 90 -3.81 -0.07 15.01
C LYS A 90 -2.37 0.13 14.58
N VAL A 91 -1.51 0.48 15.53
CA VAL A 91 -0.07 0.62 15.29
C VAL A 91 0.54 -0.74 15.02
N VAL A 92 1.37 -0.84 13.98
CA VAL A 92 2.19 -2.01 13.71
C VAL A 92 3.27 -2.13 14.79
N GLU A 93 3.48 -3.32 15.34
CA GLU A 93 4.27 -3.47 16.58
C GLU A 93 5.78 -3.39 16.36
N GLY A 94 6.27 -3.64 15.14
CA GLY A 94 7.69 -3.56 14.85
C GLY A 94 8.05 -3.30 13.41
N SER A 95 9.21 -2.66 13.21
CA SER A 95 9.91 -2.55 11.93
C SER A 95 11.28 -3.18 12.10
N PHE A 96 11.65 -4.04 11.16
CA PHE A 96 12.87 -4.85 11.23
C PHE A 96 13.62 -4.77 9.90
N VAL A 97 14.93 -4.97 9.98
CA VAL A 97 15.81 -5.10 8.82
C VAL A 97 16.64 -6.37 8.92
N TYR A 98 16.80 -7.05 7.79
CA TYR A 98 17.65 -8.24 7.69
C TYR A 98 19.10 -7.85 7.41
N LYS A 99 20.04 -8.47 8.16
CA LYS A 99 21.47 -8.28 7.97
C LYS A 99 22.22 -9.53 8.42
N GLY A 100 23.02 -10.11 7.52
CA GLY A 100 23.92 -11.22 7.86
C GLY A 100 23.22 -12.46 8.44
N GLY A 101 22.07 -12.87 7.89
CA GLY A 101 21.34 -14.06 8.33
C GLY A 101 20.38 -13.83 9.52
N LYS A 102 20.23 -12.59 10.00
CA LYS A 102 19.39 -12.26 11.18
C LYS A 102 18.55 -11.03 10.92
N ILE A 103 17.44 -10.94 11.61
CA ILE A 103 16.63 -9.71 11.64
C ILE A 103 16.97 -8.88 12.88
N TYR A 104 16.91 -7.57 12.71
CA TYR A 104 17.19 -6.59 13.75
C TYR A 104 16.07 -5.57 13.79
N LYS A 105 15.58 -5.25 14.99
CA LYS A 105 14.59 -4.21 15.18
C LYS A 105 15.18 -2.85 14.80
N VAL A 106 14.45 -2.08 14.01
CA VAL A 106 14.75 -0.67 13.77
C VAL A 106 14.48 0.08 15.08
N PRO A 107 15.50 0.74 15.67
CA PRO A 107 15.33 1.42 16.95
C PRO A 107 14.24 2.48 16.90
N SER A 108 13.35 2.48 17.88
CA SER A 108 12.28 3.46 18.02
C SER A 108 12.59 4.56 19.05
N THR A 109 13.64 4.35 19.86
CA THR A 109 14.11 5.28 20.88
C THR A 109 15.62 5.38 20.90
N GLU A 110 16.18 6.46 21.48
CA GLU A 110 17.62 6.58 21.71
C GLU A 110 18.20 5.40 22.52
N THR A 111 17.45 4.93 23.51
CA THR A 111 17.86 3.80 24.36
C THR A 111 17.94 2.52 23.55
N GLU A 112 16.94 2.24 22.70
CA GLU A 112 16.97 1.09 21.78
C GLU A 112 18.12 1.22 20.77
N ALA A 113 18.38 2.42 20.23
CA ALA A 113 19.49 2.66 19.32
C ALA A 113 20.85 2.37 19.96
N LEU A 114 21.03 2.76 21.20
CA LEU A 114 22.25 2.48 21.98
C LEU A 114 22.40 0.98 22.30
N ALA A 115 21.30 0.29 22.55
CA ALA A 115 21.29 -1.15 22.86
C ALA A 115 21.37 -2.04 21.59
N SER A 116 21.03 -1.52 20.43
CA SER A 116 20.93 -2.28 19.19
C SER A 116 22.30 -2.81 18.73
N ASN A 117 22.31 -4.06 18.22
CA ASN A 117 23.48 -4.67 17.59
C ASN A 117 23.59 -4.38 16.08
N LEU A 118 22.66 -3.59 15.52
CA LEU A 118 22.72 -3.13 14.14
C LEU A 118 23.92 -2.22 13.85
N MET A 119 24.39 -1.52 14.88
CA MET A 119 25.42 -0.50 14.78
C MET A 119 26.59 -0.82 15.70
N GLY A 120 27.82 -0.62 15.22
CA GLY A 120 29.04 -0.69 16.02
C GLY A 120 29.12 0.45 17.05
N MET A 121 30.09 0.35 18.00
CA MET A 121 30.23 1.30 19.10
C MET A 121 30.51 2.75 18.63
N PHE A 122 31.23 2.90 17.53
CA PHE A 122 31.51 4.22 16.91
C PHE A 122 30.30 4.74 16.14
N GLU A 123 29.52 3.85 15.54
CA GLU A 123 28.29 4.17 14.82
C GLU A 123 27.20 4.63 15.79
N LYS A 124 27.05 3.99 16.96
CA LYS A 124 26.16 4.43 18.05
C LYS A 124 26.46 5.85 18.52
N ARG A 125 27.75 6.19 18.62
CA ARG A 125 28.21 7.54 19.01
C ARG A 125 28.00 8.56 17.88
N ARG A 126 28.10 8.13 16.62
CA ARG A 126 27.78 8.92 15.42
C ARG A 126 26.29 9.05 15.22
N PHE A 127 25.49 8.00 15.49
CA PHE A 127 24.04 8.02 15.43
C PHE A 127 23.41 9.02 16.43
N ARG A 128 24.01 9.17 17.58
CA ARG A 128 23.67 10.26 18.51
C ARG A 128 23.99 11.66 17.96
N LYS A 129 25.01 11.77 17.08
CA LYS A 129 25.36 13.00 16.34
C LYS A 129 24.75 13.06 14.94
N PHE A 130 24.34 11.86 14.48
CA PHE A 130 23.88 11.56 13.16
C PHE A 130 22.43 11.15 13.13
N LEU A 131 21.68 11.38 13.76
CA LEU A 131 20.91 11.99 12.75
C LEU A 131 21.84 12.84 11.82
N VAL A 132 23.15 12.69 11.87
CA VAL A 132 24.11 13.57 11.20
C VAL A 132 25.19 12.92 10.34
N PHE A 133 25.48 11.66 10.21
CA PHE A 133 26.41 11.17 9.16
C PHE A 133 26.55 9.65 9.09
N VAL A 134 26.30 9.14 8.00
CA VAL A 134 26.40 7.92 7.23
C VAL A 134 27.64 7.05 7.49
N ASP A 135 27.38 5.81 7.95
CA ASP A 135 28.14 4.61 7.60
C ASP A 135 27.29 3.34 7.78
N VAL A 136 25.96 3.47 7.74
CA VAL A 136 24.99 2.37 7.65
C VAL A 136 24.12 2.69 6.43
N ILE A 137 24.75 2.73 5.27
CA ILE A 137 24.14 3.12 3.99
C ILE A 137 22.87 2.28 3.77
N ASP A 138 22.99 0.95 3.88
CA ASP A 138 21.88 0.03 3.66
C ASP A 138 20.72 0.25 4.63
N PHE A 139 21.01 0.39 5.91
CA PHE A 139 20.01 0.62 6.92
C PHE A 139 19.31 1.97 6.74
N THR A 140 20.09 3.02 6.48
CA THR A 140 19.54 4.37 6.32
C THR A 140 18.75 4.51 5.04
N GLY A 141 19.24 3.97 3.94
CA GLY A 141 18.57 4.03 2.65
C GLY A 141 17.31 3.20 2.59
N HIS A 142 17.39 1.94 2.94
CA HIS A 142 16.28 0.99 2.76
C HIS A 142 15.29 1.00 3.93
N ALA A 143 15.76 1.01 5.19
CA ALA A 143 14.87 0.90 6.34
C ALA A 143 14.28 2.25 6.82
N LEU A 144 15.02 3.35 6.73
CA LEU A 144 14.56 4.67 7.17
C LEU A 144 14.08 5.55 6.03
N ALA A 145 14.84 5.65 4.93
CA ALA A 145 14.44 6.45 3.78
C ALA A 145 13.56 5.69 2.77
N LEU A 146 13.39 4.38 2.94
CA LEU A 146 12.52 3.52 2.15
C LEU A 146 12.81 3.58 0.64
N TYR A 147 14.08 3.62 0.28
CA TYR A 147 14.51 3.41 -1.10
C TYR A 147 14.41 1.93 -1.47
N ARG A 148 14.17 1.65 -2.74
CA ARG A 148 13.99 0.28 -3.27
C ARG A 148 15.25 -0.28 -3.90
N THR A 149 16.21 0.59 -4.21
CA THR A 149 17.48 0.33 -4.88
C THR A 149 18.56 1.23 -4.29
N ASP A 150 19.81 1.01 -4.65
CA ASP A 150 20.95 1.83 -4.21
C ASP A 150 21.11 3.14 -5.02
N ASP A 151 20.21 3.45 -5.94
CA ASP A 151 20.27 4.67 -6.78
C ASP A 151 20.34 5.96 -5.97
N TYR A 152 19.87 5.94 -4.71
CA TYR A 152 19.94 7.10 -3.81
C TYR A 152 21.38 7.51 -3.45
N LEU A 153 22.37 6.66 -3.69
CA LEU A 153 23.78 6.99 -3.43
C LEU A 153 24.29 8.10 -4.36
N ASP A 154 23.72 8.19 -5.56
CA ASP A 154 24.10 9.12 -6.61
C ASP A 154 23.18 10.36 -6.71
N VAL A 155 22.18 10.50 -5.81
CA VAL A 155 21.25 11.64 -5.79
C VAL A 155 21.56 12.61 -4.64
N PRO A 156 21.11 13.88 -4.72
CA PRO A 156 21.30 14.85 -3.65
C PRO A 156 20.69 14.37 -2.32
N CYS A 157 21.45 14.49 -1.24
CA CYS A 157 21.09 13.99 0.09
C CYS A 157 19.81 14.63 0.69
N LEU A 158 19.34 15.77 0.18
CA LEU A 158 18.18 16.48 0.72
C LEU A 158 16.91 15.62 0.65
N GLU A 159 16.71 14.89 -0.45
CA GLU A 159 15.57 13.98 -0.57
C GLU A 159 15.64 12.85 0.47
N THR A 160 16.81 12.24 0.62
CA THR A 160 17.05 11.21 1.64
C THR A 160 16.76 11.72 3.05
N ILE A 161 17.22 12.93 3.37
CA ILE A 161 16.94 13.58 4.67
C ILE A 161 15.43 13.77 4.88
N ASN A 162 14.71 14.21 3.86
CA ASN A 162 13.26 14.40 3.95
C ASN A 162 12.52 13.08 4.18
N ARG A 163 12.95 11.99 3.54
CA ARG A 163 12.40 10.64 3.75
C ARG A 163 12.67 10.12 5.17
N ILE A 164 13.90 10.30 5.67
CA ILE A 164 14.25 9.95 7.05
C ILE A 164 13.43 10.78 8.06
N LYS A 165 13.24 12.06 7.78
CA LYS A 165 12.41 12.94 8.59
C LYS A 165 10.96 12.43 8.65
N LEU A 166 10.37 12.04 7.52
CA LEU A 166 9.05 11.44 7.46
C LEU A 166 8.95 10.18 8.31
N TYR A 167 9.94 9.29 8.24
CA TYR A 167 10.01 8.09 9.07
C TYR A 167 10.06 8.45 10.57
N SER A 168 10.94 9.37 10.94
CA SER A 168 11.15 9.79 12.33
C SER A 168 9.91 10.48 12.91
N GLU A 169 9.24 11.35 12.15
CA GLU A 169 8.01 12.01 12.55
C GLU A 169 6.84 11.01 12.68
N SER A 170 6.78 10.01 11.80
CA SER A 170 5.79 8.94 11.89
C SER A 170 6.01 8.08 13.12
N LEU A 171 7.27 7.73 13.41
CA LEU A 171 7.65 6.96 14.59
C LEU A 171 7.34 7.70 15.90
N ALA A 172 7.61 9.01 15.93
CA ALA A 172 7.37 9.85 17.10
C ALA A 172 5.89 9.91 17.54
N ARG A 173 4.94 9.65 16.62
CA ARG A 173 3.50 9.68 16.94
C ARG A 173 3.06 8.59 17.90
N TYR A 174 3.61 7.37 17.76
CA TYR A 174 3.13 6.19 18.49
C TYR A 174 4.23 5.39 19.20
N GLY A 175 5.50 5.67 18.94
CA GLY A 175 6.66 5.15 19.68
C GLY A 175 7.01 3.67 19.48
N LYS A 176 6.24 2.88 18.70
CA LYS A 176 6.52 1.46 18.44
C LYS A 176 7.11 1.22 17.05
N SER A 177 6.44 1.75 16.04
CA SER A 177 6.88 1.76 14.65
C SER A 177 6.27 2.98 13.94
N PRO A 178 6.74 3.34 12.73
CA PRO A 178 6.15 4.43 11.97
C PRO A 178 4.84 4.05 11.27
N TYR A 179 4.37 2.81 11.41
CA TYR A 179 3.34 2.23 10.59
C TYR A 179 2.01 2.01 11.31
N LEU A 180 0.93 2.23 10.57
CA LEU A 180 -0.44 1.92 10.95
C LEU A 180 -1.04 0.91 9.98
N TYR A 181 -2.00 0.13 10.46
CA TYR A 181 -2.82 -0.74 9.64
C TYR A 181 -4.28 -0.69 10.10
N PRO A 182 -5.26 -0.65 9.18
CA PRO A 182 -6.66 -0.61 9.58
C PRO A 182 -7.09 -1.92 10.25
N LEU A 183 -7.95 -1.81 11.25
CA LEU A 183 -8.66 -2.98 11.77
C LEU A 183 -9.56 -3.54 10.66
N TYR A 184 -9.67 -4.87 10.63
CA TYR A 184 -10.39 -5.63 9.58
C TYR A 184 -9.77 -5.57 8.18
N GLY A 185 -8.57 -4.98 8.02
CA GLY A 185 -7.81 -4.98 6.77
C GLY A 185 -8.03 -3.75 5.90
N LEU A 186 -7.30 -3.71 4.78
CA LEU A 186 -7.26 -2.57 3.86
C LEU A 186 -8.58 -2.31 3.12
N GLY A 187 -9.47 -3.29 3.07
CA GLY A 187 -10.81 -3.12 2.49
C GLY A 187 -11.65 -2.03 3.15
N GLU A 188 -11.35 -1.69 4.41
CA GLU A 188 -12.01 -0.60 5.12
C GLU A 188 -11.74 0.78 4.51
N LEU A 189 -10.54 0.99 3.94
CA LEU A 189 -10.18 2.26 3.28
C LEU A 189 -11.16 2.59 2.13
N PRO A 190 -11.32 1.74 1.11
CA PRO A 190 -12.26 2.00 0.03
C PRO A 190 -13.71 2.10 0.51
N GLN A 191 -14.12 1.36 1.53
CA GLN A 191 -15.47 1.48 2.09
C GLN A 191 -15.70 2.84 2.74
N GLY A 192 -14.74 3.33 3.53
CA GLY A 192 -14.80 4.65 4.13
C GLY A 192 -14.89 5.77 3.10
N PHE A 193 -14.06 5.71 2.06
CA PHE A 193 -14.11 6.66 0.96
C PHE A 193 -15.39 6.56 0.14
N ALA A 194 -15.88 5.34 -0.15
CA ALA A 194 -17.14 5.14 -0.87
C ALA A 194 -18.31 5.77 -0.12
N ARG A 195 -18.35 5.58 1.21
CA ARG A 195 -19.36 6.21 2.06
C ARG A 195 -19.29 7.73 2.01
N LEU A 196 -18.09 8.30 2.08
CA LEU A 196 -17.91 9.75 1.95
C LEU A 196 -18.35 10.25 0.58
N SER A 197 -17.94 9.58 -0.49
CA SER A 197 -18.31 9.94 -1.86
C SER A 197 -19.84 9.92 -2.05
N ALA A 198 -20.53 8.94 -1.48
CA ALA A 198 -22.00 8.86 -1.56
C ALA A 198 -22.70 10.07 -0.92
N ILE A 199 -22.13 10.65 0.14
CA ILE A 199 -22.64 11.89 0.77
C ILE A 199 -22.59 13.06 -0.22
N TYR A 200 -21.60 13.10 -1.11
CA TYR A 200 -21.45 14.11 -2.15
C TYR A 200 -22.11 13.73 -3.49
N GLY A 201 -23.01 12.75 -3.49
CA GLY A 201 -23.77 12.33 -4.68
C GLY A 201 -23.06 11.32 -5.58
N GLY A 202 -21.95 10.75 -5.14
CA GLY A 202 -21.27 9.67 -5.86
C GLY A 202 -22.11 8.39 -5.91
N THR A 203 -22.17 7.75 -7.07
CA THR A 203 -22.92 6.50 -7.28
C THR A 203 -21.95 5.34 -7.46
N TYR A 204 -22.15 4.28 -6.69
CA TYR A 204 -21.38 3.04 -6.77
C TYR A 204 -22.23 1.91 -7.31
N MET A 205 -21.77 1.27 -8.36
CA MET A 205 -22.41 0.12 -8.98
C MET A 205 -21.51 -1.11 -8.83
N LEU A 206 -21.80 -1.95 -7.83
CA LEU A 206 -21.02 -3.16 -7.58
C LEU A 206 -21.39 -4.26 -8.58
N ASN A 207 -20.37 -5.04 -8.97
CA ASN A 207 -20.50 -6.18 -9.90
C ASN A 207 -21.03 -5.82 -11.31
N LYS A 208 -20.87 -4.58 -11.74
CA LYS A 208 -21.21 -4.17 -13.10
C LYS A 208 -20.09 -4.56 -14.08
N PRO A 209 -20.37 -5.28 -15.18
CA PRO A 209 -19.36 -5.57 -16.20
C PRO A 209 -19.02 -4.30 -16.99
N VAL A 210 -17.74 -4.06 -17.26
CA VAL A 210 -17.29 -3.08 -18.25
C VAL A 210 -17.15 -3.82 -19.57
N GLU A 211 -18.03 -3.50 -20.53
CA GLU A 211 -18.03 -4.10 -21.85
C GLU A 211 -17.11 -3.35 -22.80
N GLU A 212 -17.16 -2.01 -22.74
CA GLU A 212 -16.46 -1.15 -23.68
C GLU A 212 -16.22 0.24 -23.08
N ILE A 213 -15.08 0.85 -23.35
CA ILE A 213 -14.84 2.27 -23.17
C ILE A 213 -15.21 2.97 -24.47
N VAL A 214 -16.26 3.79 -24.43
CA VAL A 214 -16.81 4.44 -25.62
C VAL A 214 -16.01 5.70 -25.92
N MET A 215 -15.49 5.76 -27.16
CA MET A 215 -14.65 6.87 -27.65
C MET A 215 -15.36 7.59 -28.79
N GLU A 216 -15.26 8.93 -28.83
CA GLU A 216 -15.65 9.78 -29.96
C GLU A 216 -14.52 10.78 -30.23
N ASP A 217 -14.09 10.89 -31.47
CA ASP A 217 -13.01 11.80 -31.91
C ASP A 217 -11.72 11.71 -31.06
N GLY A 218 -11.36 10.50 -30.59
CA GLY A 218 -10.18 10.27 -29.77
C GLY A 218 -10.34 10.55 -28.26
N HIS A 219 -11.52 11.00 -27.81
CA HIS A 219 -11.82 11.29 -26.42
C HIS A 219 -12.81 10.30 -25.85
N VAL A 220 -12.70 10.00 -24.55
CA VAL A 220 -13.68 9.18 -23.85
C VAL A 220 -14.99 9.96 -23.68
N VAL A 221 -16.10 9.31 -24.01
CA VAL A 221 -17.46 9.88 -23.85
C VAL A 221 -18.32 9.05 -22.90
N GLY A 222 -17.90 7.84 -22.56
CA GLY A 222 -18.63 7.00 -21.62
C GLY A 222 -18.04 5.61 -21.47
N VAL A 223 -18.71 4.82 -20.62
CA VAL A 223 -18.43 3.39 -20.43
C VAL A 223 -19.71 2.61 -20.58
N LYS A 224 -19.67 1.57 -21.39
CA LYS A 224 -20.79 0.67 -21.66
C LYS A 224 -20.81 -0.48 -20.66
N SER A 225 -21.99 -0.74 -20.10
CA SER A 225 -22.24 -1.82 -19.16
C SER A 225 -23.68 -2.32 -19.32
N GLU A 226 -23.86 -3.63 -19.50
CA GLU A 226 -25.18 -4.27 -19.68
C GLU A 226 -26.08 -3.58 -20.72
N GLY A 227 -25.46 -3.14 -21.82
CA GLY A 227 -26.13 -2.48 -22.93
C GLY A 227 -26.42 -0.98 -22.71
N GLU A 228 -26.14 -0.42 -21.54
CA GLU A 228 -26.30 1.01 -21.24
C GLU A 228 -24.94 1.73 -21.23
N VAL A 229 -24.92 3.01 -21.60
CA VAL A 229 -23.72 3.84 -21.60
C VAL A 229 -23.81 4.88 -20.48
N ALA A 230 -22.93 4.75 -19.48
CA ALA A 230 -22.69 5.79 -18.50
C ALA A 230 -21.76 6.85 -19.12
N ARG A 231 -22.31 8.04 -19.40
CA ARG A 231 -21.54 9.13 -20.04
C ARG A 231 -20.57 9.78 -19.07
N CYS A 232 -19.36 10.07 -19.54
CA CYS A 232 -18.33 10.78 -18.77
C CYS A 232 -17.52 11.73 -19.64
N LYS A 233 -16.88 12.68 -18.98
CA LYS A 233 -15.88 13.60 -19.60
C LYS A 233 -14.45 13.12 -19.35
N GLN A 234 -14.23 12.40 -18.28
CA GLN A 234 -12.92 11.90 -17.87
C GLN A 234 -13.11 10.51 -17.25
N LEU A 235 -12.17 9.63 -17.48
CA LEU A 235 -12.15 8.27 -16.96
C LEU A 235 -10.83 8.03 -16.20
N ILE A 236 -10.93 7.48 -15.01
CA ILE A 236 -9.78 6.91 -14.29
C ILE A 236 -9.97 5.40 -14.27
N CYS A 237 -8.95 4.65 -14.62
CA CYS A 237 -9.03 3.20 -14.64
C CYS A 237 -7.69 2.51 -14.31
N ASP A 238 -7.81 1.27 -13.89
CA ASP A 238 -6.68 0.36 -13.74
C ASP A 238 -6.14 -0.05 -15.12
N PRO A 239 -4.83 -0.32 -15.27
CA PRO A 239 -4.22 -0.76 -16.52
C PRO A 239 -4.90 -1.95 -17.18
N SER A 240 -5.57 -2.83 -16.43
CA SER A 240 -6.25 -4.00 -16.96
C SER A 240 -7.42 -3.69 -17.89
N TYR A 241 -7.97 -2.47 -17.85
CA TYR A 241 -9.08 -2.03 -18.70
C TYR A 241 -8.64 -1.43 -20.04
N ILE A 242 -7.36 -1.08 -20.18
CA ILE A 242 -6.81 -0.36 -21.32
C ILE A 242 -5.47 -0.97 -21.77
N GLN A 243 -5.45 -2.28 -22.00
CA GLN A 243 -4.24 -3.03 -22.30
C GLN A 243 -3.53 -2.56 -23.58
N ASP A 244 -4.23 -1.92 -24.50
CA ASP A 244 -3.71 -1.29 -25.70
C ASP A 244 -2.97 0.04 -25.44
N ARG A 245 -3.09 0.62 -24.25
CA ARG A 245 -2.49 1.89 -23.84
C ARG A 245 -1.49 1.78 -22.70
N VAL A 246 -1.09 0.56 -22.40
CA VAL A 246 -0.10 0.29 -21.36
C VAL A 246 1.00 -0.64 -21.90
N ARG A 247 2.18 -0.54 -21.32
CA ARG A 247 3.28 -1.46 -21.58
C ARG A 247 3.65 -2.23 -20.33
N LYS A 248 4.09 -3.46 -20.51
CA LYS A 248 4.63 -4.25 -19.40
C LYS A 248 6.00 -3.70 -19.00
N ALA A 249 6.14 -3.30 -17.73
CA ALA A 249 7.35 -2.73 -17.16
C ALA A 249 8.15 -3.75 -16.33
N GLY A 250 7.52 -4.84 -15.88
CA GLY A 250 8.15 -5.87 -15.08
C GLY A 250 7.13 -6.83 -14.47
N GLN A 251 7.53 -7.52 -13.43
CA GLN A 251 6.66 -8.41 -12.66
C GLN A 251 6.97 -8.30 -11.16
N VAL A 252 5.98 -8.59 -10.34
CA VAL A 252 6.12 -8.73 -8.87
C VAL A 252 5.62 -10.11 -8.48
N ILE A 253 6.45 -10.81 -7.70
CA ILE A 253 6.01 -12.00 -6.98
C ILE A 253 5.49 -11.60 -5.62
N ARG A 254 4.34 -12.19 -5.22
CA ARG A 254 3.79 -12.09 -3.87
C ARG A 254 3.42 -13.48 -3.37
N VAL A 255 3.85 -13.79 -2.15
CA VAL A 255 3.49 -15.04 -1.49
C VAL A 255 2.80 -14.74 -0.18
N ILE A 256 1.55 -15.18 -0.07
CA ILE A 256 0.77 -15.11 1.17
C ILE A 256 1.07 -16.38 1.96
N CYS A 257 1.59 -16.23 3.17
CA CYS A 257 1.91 -17.33 4.10
C CYS A 257 1.00 -17.24 5.32
N ILE A 258 0.36 -18.34 5.65
CA ILE A 258 -0.39 -18.49 6.90
C ILE A 258 0.50 -19.19 7.92
N LEU A 259 0.63 -18.59 9.11
CA LEU A 259 1.45 -19.09 10.19
C LEU A 259 0.61 -19.27 11.46
N SER A 260 1.05 -20.19 12.33
CA SER A 260 0.49 -20.41 13.67
C SER A 260 1.39 -19.86 14.80
N HIS A 261 2.35 -19.04 14.44
CA HIS A 261 3.33 -18.45 15.35
C HIS A 261 3.75 -17.04 14.87
N PRO A 262 4.24 -16.18 15.75
CA PRO A 262 4.90 -14.94 15.34
C PRO A 262 6.23 -15.24 14.64
N ILE A 263 6.74 -14.31 13.85
CA ILE A 263 8.06 -14.47 13.22
C ILE A 263 9.12 -14.47 14.32
N LYS A 264 10.07 -15.40 14.22
CA LYS A 264 11.17 -15.54 15.16
C LYS A 264 11.99 -14.25 15.27
N ASP A 265 12.51 -13.96 16.46
CA ASP A 265 13.33 -12.78 16.77
C ASP A 265 12.60 -11.43 16.59
N THR A 266 11.28 -11.42 16.52
CA THR A 266 10.46 -10.19 16.52
C THR A 266 9.93 -9.78 17.89
N ASN A 267 10.34 -10.47 18.97
CA ASN A 267 9.78 -10.33 20.32
C ASN A 267 8.26 -10.59 20.35
N ASP A 268 7.86 -11.69 19.70
CA ASP A 268 6.47 -12.16 19.58
C ASP A 268 5.51 -11.10 19.04
N ALA A 269 5.97 -10.27 18.11
CA ALA A 269 5.17 -9.20 17.52
C ALA A 269 3.94 -9.77 16.80
N ASN A 270 2.77 -9.18 17.06
CA ASN A 270 1.53 -9.50 16.36
C ASN A 270 1.43 -8.86 14.97
N SER A 271 2.28 -7.90 14.69
CA SER A 271 2.40 -7.28 13.38
C SER A 271 3.79 -6.65 13.21
N CYS A 272 4.36 -6.81 12.03
CA CYS A 272 5.66 -6.22 11.73
C CYS A 272 5.89 -6.06 10.23
N GLN A 273 6.84 -5.19 9.91
CA GLN A 273 7.48 -5.12 8.61
C GLN A 273 8.92 -5.59 8.73
N ILE A 274 9.37 -6.41 7.78
CA ILE A 274 10.78 -6.77 7.63
C ILE A 274 11.21 -6.36 6.23
N ILE A 275 12.33 -5.64 6.13
CA ILE A 275 12.98 -5.33 4.86
C ILE A 275 14.26 -6.16 4.79
N ILE A 276 14.43 -6.89 3.69
CA ILE A 276 15.66 -7.59 3.34
C ILE A 276 16.32 -6.77 2.22
N PRO A 277 17.35 -5.98 2.54
CA PRO A 277 18.03 -5.15 1.54
C PRO A 277 18.64 -6.02 0.44
N GLN A 278 18.59 -5.54 -0.78
CA GLN A 278 19.04 -6.22 -2.00
C GLN A 278 20.48 -6.77 -1.89
N ASN A 279 21.37 -6.00 -1.30
CA ASN A 279 22.79 -6.36 -1.15
C ASN A 279 23.04 -7.48 -0.13
N GLN A 280 22.10 -7.76 0.77
CA GLN A 280 22.18 -8.86 1.73
C GLN A 280 21.92 -10.22 1.08
N VAL A 281 21.26 -10.23 -0.08
CA VAL A 281 20.82 -11.43 -0.80
C VAL A 281 21.26 -11.42 -2.27
N ASN A 282 22.23 -10.55 -2.64
CA ASN A 282 22.81 -10.42 -3.96
C ASN A 282 21.76 -10.19 -5.07
N ARG A 283 20.85 -9.23 -4.83
CA ARG A 283 19.77 -8.82 -5.74
C ARG A 283 19.90 -7.35 -6.11
N LYS A 284 19.02 -6.87 -6.99
CA LYS A 284 18.87 -5.46 -7.37
C LYS A 284 17.66 -4.78 -6.74
N SER A 285 16.78 -5.58 -6.13
CA SER A 285 15.54 -5.11 -5.48
C SER A 285 15.39 -5.75 -4.12
N ASP A 286 14.90 -4.99 -3.16
CA ASP A 286 14.62 -5.47 -1.81
C ASP A 286 13.51 -6.52 -1.79
N ILE A 287 13.54 -7.37 -0.75
CA ILE A 287 12.42 -8.24 -0.43
C ILE A 287 11.70 -7.65 0.80
N TYR A 288 10.42 -7.57 0.71
CA TYR A 288 9.55 -7.04 1.77
C TYR A 288 8.72 -8.14 2.40
N VAL A 289 8.65 -8.14 3.73
CA VAL A 289 7.72 -8.99 4.48
C VAL A 289 6.80 -8.09 5.30
N CYS A 290 5.50 -8.26 5.09
CA CYS A 290 4.44 -7.63 5.86
C CYS A 290 3.72 -8.70 6.64
N MET A 291 3.75 -8.65 7.98
CA MET A 291 2.99 -9.58 8.82
C MET A 291 1.94 -8.84 9.63
N ILE A 292 0.73 -9.36 9.59
CA ILE A 292 -0.44 -8.94 10.38
C ILE A 292 -1.12 -10.18 10.95
N SER A 293 -1.89 -10.02 12.02
CA SER A 293 -2.46 -11.17 12.71
C SER A 293 -3.91 -10.95 13.14
N TYR A 294 -4.43 -11.90 13.88
CA TYR A 294 -5.71 -11.81 14.59
C TYR A 294 -5.86 -10.52 15.43
N ALA A 295 -4.76 -9.92 15.87
CA ALA A 295 -4.78 -8.66 16.62
C ALA A 295 -5.29 -7.47 15.81
N HIS A 296 -5.33 -7.58 14.47
CA HIS A 296 -5.92 -6.61 13.53
C HIS A 296 -7.29 -7.09 12.98
N ASN A 297 -7.85 -8.17 13.53
CA ASN A 297 -9.10 -8.79 13.07
C ASN A 297 -9.08 -9.23 11.60
N VAL A 298 -7.92 -9.66 11.11
CA VAL A 298 -7.72 -10.12 9.72
C VAL A 298 -7.48 -11.62 9.62
N ALA A 299 -7.25 -12.30 10.74
CA ALA A 299 -7.02 -13.74 10.82
C ALA A 299 -7.74 -14.33 12.03
N ALA A 300 -7.94 -15.65 12.04
CA ALA A 300 -8.45 -16.37 13.19
C ALA A 300 -7.49 -16.26 14.39
N GLN A 301 -8.01 -16.42 15.60
CA GLN A 301 -7.24 -16.35 16.84
C GLN A 301 -6.00 -17.24 16.80
N GLY A 302 -4.84 -16.69 17.14
CA GLY A 302 -3.56 -17.38 17.12
C GLY A 302 -2.96 -17.61 15.73
N LYS A 303 -3.55 -17.02 14.69
CA LYS A 303 -3.05 -17.09 13.32
C LYS A 303 -2.48 -15.76 12.86
N TYR A 304 -1.51 -15.86 11.94
CA TYR A 304 -0.76 -14.75 11.37
C TYR A 304 -0.79 -14.87 9.84
N ILE A 305 -0.84 -13.74 9.17
CA ILE A 305 -0.72 -13.64 7.72
C ILE A 305 0.56 -12.89 7.43
N ALA A 306 1.55 -13.56 6.86
CA ALA A 306 2.78 -12.93 6.38
C ALA A 306 2.76 -12.92 4.85
N ILE A 307 3.04 -11.75 4.25
CA ILE A 307 3.10 -11.62 2.81
C ILE A 307 4.50 -11.16 2.42
N VAL A 308 5.16 -12.00 1.62
CA VAL A 308 6.46 -11.73 1.03
C VAL A 308 6.26 -11.14 -0.36
N SER A 309 6.97 -10.07 -0.69
CA SER A 309 6.91 -9.45 -2.02
C SER A 309 8.26 -8.93 -2.48
N THR A 310 8.55 -9.09 -3.79
CA THR A 310 9.72 -8.50 -4.45
C THR A 310 9.46 -8.31 -5.93
N THR A 311 10.24 -7.44 -6.56
CA THR A 311 10.28 -7.34 -8.03
C THR A 311 11.03 -8.54 -8.60
N VAL A 312 10.47 -9.18 -9.61
CA VAL A 312 11.07 -10.36 -10.26
C VAL A 312 12.24 -9.93 -11.13
N GLU A 313 13.37 -10.61 -10.98
CA GLU A 313 14.62 -10.34 -11.70
C GLU A 313 15.07 -11.52 -12.59
N THR A 314 14.59 -12.72 -12.29
CA THR A 314 15.03 -13.96 -12.96
C THR A 314 13.84 -14.76 -13.49
N ASN A 315 14.12 -15.89 -14.13
CA ASN A 315 13.09 -16.83 -14.59
C ASN A 315 12.61 -17.79 -13.47
N GLU A 316 13.16 -17.67 -12.25
CA GLU A 316 12.83 -18.49 -11.09
C GLU A 316 12.36 -17.61 -9.92
N PRO A 317 11.19 -16.96 -10.04
CA PRO A 317 10.75 -15.95 -9.08
C PRO A 317 10.56 -16.52 -7.65
N GLU A 318 10.21 -17.78 -7.49
CA GLU A 318 10.06 -18.38 -6.16
C GLU A 318 11.41 -18.56 -5.45
N ALA A 319 12.49 -18.87 -6.17
CA ALA A 319 13.83 -18.93 -5.59
C ALA A 319 14.32 -17.55 -5.11
N GLU A 320 13.84 -16.49 -5.72
CA GLU A 320 14.22 -15.12 -5.36
C GLU A 320 13.76 -14.70 -3.96
N ILE A 321 12.71 -15.32 -3.43
CA ILE A 321 12.11 -14.98 -2.13
C ILE A 321 12.44 -16.00 -1.04
N GLU A 322 13.18 -17.06 -1.35
CA GLU A 322 13.55 -18.10 -0.39
C GLU A 322 14.14 -17.54 0.91
N PRO A 323 15.06 -16.53 0.90
CA PRO A 323 15.59 -15.96 2.14
C PRO A 323 14.53 -15.36 3.07
N ALA A 324 13.41 -14.90 2.51
CA ALA A 324 12.29 -14.39 3.30
C ALA A 324 11.40 -15.55 3.80
N LEU A 325 11.19 -16.57 2.98
CA LEU A 325 10.39 -17.75 3.38
C LEU A 325 11.04 -18.51 4.54
N GLU A 326 12.37 -18.65 4.54
CA GLU A 326 13.13 -19.23 5.64
C GLU A 326 12.90 -18.55 6.99
N LEU A 327 12.68 -17.23 7.00
CA LEU A 327 12.35 -16.47 8.21
C LEU A 327 10.94 -16.78 8.76
N LEU A 328 10.06 -17.31 7.91
CA LEU A 328 8.65 -17.55 8.23
C LEU A 328 8.37 -19.01 8.66
N GLU A 329 9.33 -19.90 8.51
CA GLU A 329 9.14 -21.33 8.83
C GLU A 329 8.84 -21.59 10.34
N PRO A 330 7.95 -22.54 10.64
CA PRO A 330 7.18 -23.39 9.72
C PRO A 330 5.93 -22.67 9.16
N ILE A 331 5.69 -22.83 7.86
CA ILE A 331 4.54 -22.22 7.16
C ILE A 331 3.40 -23.23 7.07
N ASP A 332 2.23 -22.88 7.61
CA ASP A 332 1.03 -23.77 7.56
C ASP A 332 0.51 -23.90 6.11
N GLN A 333 0.45 -22.80 5.37
CA GLN A 333 -0.03 -22.75 3.99
C GLN A 333 0.58 -21.55 3.27
N LYS A 334 0.96 -21.73 2.01
CA LYS A 334 1.43 -20.65 1.13
C LYS A 334 0.61 -20.55 -0.16
N PHE A 335 0.45 -19.30 -0.66
CA PHE A 335 -0.24 -18.99 -1.90
C PHE A 335 0.65 -18.05 -2.71
N VAL A 336 1.11 -18.53 -3.86
CA VAL A 336 2.06 -17.82 -4.73
C VAL A 336 1.31 -17.11 -5.85
N SER A 337 1.59 -15.83 -6.07
CA SER A 337 1.06 -15.06 -7.20
C SER A 337 2.13 -14.26 -7.90
N LEU A 338 2.08 -14.27 -9.22
CA LEU A 338 2.86 -13.41 -10.10
C LEU A 338 1.93 -12.37 -10.72
N SER A 339 2.31 -11.11 -10.67
CA SER A 339 1.53 -10.02 -11.24
C SER A 339 2.40 -9.18 -12.15
N ASP A 340 1.93 -8.91 -13.35
CA ASP A 340 2.59 -7.99 -14.26
C ASP A 340 2.48 -6.56 -13.75
N LEU A 341 3.56 -5.81 -13.89
CA LEU A 341 3.58 -4.38 -13.70
C LEU A 341 3.36 -3.70 -15.04
N TYR A 342 2.38 -2.81 -15.10
CA TYR A 342 2.07 -2.04 -16.29
C TYR A 342 2.29 -0.56 -16.03
N GLU A 343 2.77 0.13 -17.04
CA GLU A 343 2.92 1.58 -17.09
C GLU A 343 2.12 2.15 -18.25
N PRO A 344 1.40 3.28 -18.08
CA PRO A 344 0.76 3.97 -19.18
C PRO A 344 1.75 4.37 -20.27
N THR A 345 1.33 4.32 -21.53
CA THR A 345 2.13 4.75 -22.69
C THR A 345 1.98 6.23 -23.00
N ASP A 346 0.94 6.86 -22.46
CA ASP A 346 0.65 8.28 -22.57
C ASP A 346 0.18 8.88 -21.22
N ASP A 347 0.05 10.18 -21.14
CA ASP A 347 -0.38 10.90 -19.93
C ASP A 347 -1.91 10.98 -19.76
N GLY A 348 -2.67 10.54 -20.74
CA GLY A 348 -4.13 10.51 -20.75
C GLY A 348 -4.80 11.85 -21.06
N THR A 349 -4.05 12.95 -21.26
CA THR A 349 -4.61 14.30 -21.45
C THR A 349 -5.36 14.45 -22.76
N GLU A 350 -4.92 13.79 -23.85
CA GLU A 350 -5.64 13.82 -25.12
C GLU A 350 -6.91 12.98 -25.07
N SER A 351 -6.82 11.76 -24.58
CA SER A 351 -7.97 10.84 -24.56
C SER A 351 -8.92 11.07 -23.41
N GLN A 352 -8.51 11.82 -22.40
CA GLN A 352 -9.18 11.99 -21.09
C GLN A 352 -9.36 10.68 -20.34
N ILE A 353 -8.47 9.69 -20.60
CA ILE A 353 -8.38 8.41 -19.88
C ILE A 353 -7.08 8.40 -19.08
N PHE A 354 -7.19 8.37 -17.78
CA PHE A 354 -6.06 8.43 -16.84
C PHE A 354 -5.87 7.07 -16.19
N ALA A 355 -4.85 6.35 -16.62
CA ALA A 355 -4.48 5.07 -16.04
C ALA A 355 -3.68 5.26 -14.75
N SER A 356 -3.97 4.44 -13.76
CA SER A 356 -3.11 4.29 -12.57
C SER A 356 -1.89 3.42 -12.89
N SER A 357 -0.85 3.55 -12.08
CA SER A 357 0.29 2.63 -12.14
C SER A 357 -0.04 1.30 -11.44
N ALA A 358 0.59 0.21 -11.87
CA ALA A 358 0.47 -1.07 -11.19
C ALA A 358 1.15 -1.02 -9.80
N TYR A 359 0.66 -1.85 -8.86
CA TYR A 359 1.24 -1.92 -7.51
C TYR A 359 2.63 -2.54 -7.50
N ASP A 360 3.60 -1.79 -7.01
CA ASP A 360 4.95 -2.26 -6.74
C ASP A 360 5.03 -3.28 -5.58
N ALA A 361 6.23 -3.79 -5.32
CA ALA A 361 6.47 -4.76 -4.26
C ALA A 361 6.52 -4.13 -2.85
N THR A 362 6.55 -2.78 -2.73
CA THR A 362 6.71 -2.11 -1.43
C THR A 362 5.52 -2.33 -0.51
N THR A 363 5.78 -2.34 0.79
CA THR A 363 4.78 -2.55 1.84
C THR A 363 4.27 -1.25 2.48
N HIS A 364 4.39 -0.11 1.80
CA HIS A 364 3.90 1.19 2.27
C HIS A 364 3.17 1.95 1.15
N PHE A 365 2.32 2.93 1.54
CA PHE A 365 1.48 3.67 0.61
C PHE A 365 2.13 4.86 -0.09
N GLU A 366 3.37 5.23 0.25
CA GLU A 366 3.96 6.49 -0.25
C GLU A 366 4.07 6.52 -1.79
N THR A 367 4.46 5.40 -2.42
CA THR A 367 4.51 5.28 -3.88
C THR A 367 3.12 5.40 -4.52
N THR A 368 2.11 4.75 -3.92
CA THR A 368 0.72 4.85 -4.35
C THR A 368 0.18 6.28 -4.24
N CYS A 369 0.54 7.00 -3.17
CA CYS A 369 0.13 8.40 -3.00
C CYS A 369 0.77 9.32 -4.03
N ASN A 370 2.00 9.04 -4.47
CA ASN A 370 2.64 9.79 -5.55
C ASN A 370 1.89 9.59 -6.87
N ASP A 371 1.49 8.37 -7.20
CA ASP A 371 0.67 8.05 -8.38
C ASP A 371 -0.68 8.80 -8.35
N ILE A 372 -1.35 8.82 -7.19
CA ILE A 372 -2.59 9.57 -6.99
C ILE A 372 -2.40 11.06 -7.29
N LYS A 373 -1.33 11.66 -6.78
CA LYS A 373 -1.03 13.09 -6.98
C LYS A 373 -0.68 13.39 -8.44
N ASP A 374 0.03 12.47 -9.10
CA ASP A 374 0.36 12.60 -10.51
C ASP A 374 -0.89 12.54 -11.40
N ILE A 375 -1.79 11.57 -11.16
CA ILE A 375 -3.06 11.52 -11.88
C ILE A 375 -3.87 12.79 -11.65
N TYR A 376 -3.94 13.27 -10.41
CA TYR A 376 -4.62 14.53 -10.10
C TYR A 376 -4.07 15.70 -10.93
N LYS A 377 -2.74 15.82 -10.99
CA LYS A 377 -2.06 16.87 -11.76
C LYS A 377 -2.37 16.77 -13.26
N ARG A 378 -2.31 15.53 -13.83
CA ARG A 378 -2.64 15.30 -15.25
C ARG A 378 -4.09 15.67 -15.57
N MET A 379 -5.03 15.37 -14.66
CA MET A 379 -6.46 15.65 -14.84
C MET A 379 -6.83 17.12 -14.70
N THR A 380 -6.21 17.82 -13.74
CA THR A 380 -6.63 19.18 -13.34
C THR A 380 -5.67 20.27 -13.79
N GLY A 381 -4.46 19.91 -14.22
CA GLY A 381 -3.38 20.84 -14.51
C GLY A 381 -2.74 21.50 -13.28
N SER A 382 -3.13 21.08 -12.06
CA SER A 382 -2.69 21.69 -10.80
C SER A 382 -2.11 20.64 -9.86
N ASP A 383 -1.10 21.00 -9.08
CA ASP A 383 -0.56 20.11 -8.06
C ASP A 383 -1.56 19.95 -6.90
N PHE A 384 -1.61 18.74 -6.35
CA PHE A 384 -2.41 18.46 -5.15
C PHE A 384 -1.62 18.87 -3.90
N ASP A 385 -2.05 19.97 -3.27
CA ASP A 385 -1.38 20.55 -2.10
C ASP A 385 -2.31 20.52 -0.87
N PHE A 386 -2.01 19.60 0.06
CA PHE A 386 -2.77 19.48 1.31
C PHE A 386 -2.55 20.65 2.28
N GLU A 387 -1.41 21.34 2.20
CA GLU A 387 -1.02 22.35 3.18
C GLU A 387 -1.73 23.68 2.91
N ASN A 388 -1.94 23.99 1.62
CA ASN A 388 -2.56 25.24 1.16
C ASN A 388 -4.07 25.11 0.85
N MET A 389 -4.61 23.89 0.77
CA MET A 389 -6.05 23.72 0.62
C MET A 389 -6.74 24.11 1.93
N LYS A 390 -7.36 25.28 1.96
CA LYS A 390 -8.24 25.69 3.05
C LYS A 390 -9.32 24.63 3.19
N ARG A 391 -9.48 24.04 4.38
CA ARG A 391 -10.67 23.27 4.72
C ARG A 391 -11.86 24.15 4.39
N LYS A 392 -12.73 23.73 3.48
CA LYS A 392 -14.07 24.28 3.43
C LYS A 392 -14.68 23.88 4.76
N GLN A 393 -14.93 24.83 5.64
CA GLN A 393 -15.80 24.63 6.77
C GLN A 393 -17.09 24.04 6.20
N ASN A 394 -17.49 22.88 6.70
CA ASN A 394 -18.71 22.24 6.29
C ASN A 394 -19.88 23.14 6.73
N ASP A 395 -20.45 23.88 5.81
CA ASP A 395 -21.75 24.54 5.93
C ASP A 395 -22.92 23.52 6.00
N VAL A 396 -22.66 22.29 6.49
CA VAL A 396 -23.68 21.23 6.56
C VAL A 396 -24.43 21.23 7.90
N PHE A 397 -23.95 21.97 8.89
CA PHE A 397 -24.73 22.28 10.09
C PHE A 397 -24.82 23.79 10.15
N GLY A 398 -25.98 24.30 9.73
CA GLY A 398 -26.33 25.68 9.90
C GLY A 398 -26.12 26.08 11.36
N GLU A 399 -25.06 26.82 11.65
CA GLU A 399 -25.03 27.68 12.80
C GLU A 399 -25.80 28.94 12.41
N ASP A 400 -27.03 29.01 12.90
CA ASP A 400 -27.80 30.25 12.90
C ASP A 400 -26.95 31.37 13.51
N GLU A 401 -26.65 32.36 12.71
CA GLU A 401 -26.13 33.63 13.19
C GLU A 401 -27.08 34.21 14.23
N GLN A 402 -26.58 34.36 15.44
CA GLN A 402 -27.10 35.32 16.43
C GLN A 402 -26.09 36.41 16.66
#